data_7ff211eba7a1038ade37092c80652903
#
_entry.id   7ff211eba7a1038ade37092c80652903
#
_cell.length_a   1.000
_cell.length_b   1.000
_cell.length_c   1.000
_cell.angle_alpha   90.00
_cell.angle_beta   90.00
_cell.angle_gamma   90.00
#
_symmetry.space_group_name_H-M   'P 1'
#
loop_
_entity.id
_entity.type
_entity.pdbx_description
1 polymer ?
#
loop_
_entity_poly.entity_id
_entity_poly.type
_entity_poly.pdbx_seq_one_letter_code
_entity_poly.pdbx_strand_id
1 'polypeptide(L)'
;MAGSAAPRRLIKPIGTITRGTTGINRLRRGDRWLAHDATVAERLLNADDPLVVDLGYGASPVTTLEMAARLRTVRADLRVVGLEIDPERVVPGQDGVTFARGGFELAGLRPILVRAFNVLRQYPESAVPEAWSTILSGLAPGGLLLDGTCDELGRRCAWILLDRTGPRTLTLAWDPFTVEEPSDLAERLPKALIHRNIPGEPIHTLLTAADRAWSHAAPLAPYGPRARWRHAADLLRQQGFPLHPQRRRLRDNQLTIPWSAVAPLPHQGG
;
A
#
# COMPACT_ATOMS: atom_id res chain seq x y z
N MET A 1 35.37 2.84 32.85
CA MET A 1 35.85 2.92 31.44
C MET A 1 34.65 3.05 30.56
N ALA A 2 34.38 4.26 30.03
CA ALA A 2 33.26 4.53 29.13
C ALA A 2 33.66 4.07 27.74
N GLY A 3 32.96 3.05 27.22
CA GLY A 3 33.11 2.57 25.86
C GLY A 3 32.59 3.62 24.88
N SER A 4 33.49 4.24 24.12
CA SER A 4 33.16 5.12 23.00
C SER A 4 32.43 4.31 21.93
N ALA A 5 31.11 4.53 21.79
CA ALA A 5 30.37 4.02 20.67
C ALA A 5 30.90 4.70 19.40
N ALA A 6 31.39 3.92 18.44
CA ALA A 6 31.83 4.40 17.15
C ALA A 6 30.71 5.20 16.48
N PRO A 7 31.01 6.32 15.81
CA PRO A 7 29.98 7.11 15.14
C PRO A 7 29.30 6.24 14.06
N ARG A 8 27.97 6.05 14.20
CA ARG A 8 27.15 5.41 13.18
C ARG A 8 27.36 6.19 11.86
N ARG A 9 27.94 5.54 10.88
CA ARG A 9 28.10 6.12 9.55
C ARG A 9 26.73 6.58 9.09
N LEU A 10 26.57 7.89 8.87
CA LEU A 10 25.34 8.46 8.31
C LEU A 10 25.14 7.85 6.92
N ILE A 11 24.19 6.93 6.81
CA ILE A 11 23.79 6.35 5.52
C ILE A 11 23.11 7.47 4.74
N LYS A 12 23.60 7.77 3.53
CA LYS A 12 22.98 8.77 2.66
C LYS A 12 21.62 8.25 2.22
N PRO A 13 20.53 9.01 2.40
CA PRO A 13 19.21 8.60 1.92
C PRO A 13 19.18 8.32 0.43
N ILE A 14 18.54 7.22 0.04
CA ILE A 14 18.32 6.82 -1.36
C ILE A 14 16.90 7.21 -1.76
N GLY A 15 16.78 7.98 -2.83
CA GLY A 15 15.52 8.47 -3.35
C GLY A 15 15.56 9.97 -3.65
N THR A 16 14.42 10.51 -4.06
CA THR A 16 14.25 11.93 -4.37
C THR A 16 13.13 12.53 -3.51
N ILE A 17 13.27 13.81 -3.16
CA ILE A 17 12.23 14.56 -2.46
C ILE A 17 10.99 14.60 -3.35
N THR A 18 9.88 14.10 -2.85
CA THR A 18 8.61 14.09 -3.56
C THR A 18 7.68 15.18 -3.01
N ARG A 19 6.86 15.75 -3.87
CA ARG A 19 5.84 16.71 -3.47
C ARG A 19 4.53 15.95 -3.24
N GLY A 20 3.94 16.11 -2.07
CA GLY A 20 2.66 15.49 -1.75
C GLY A 20 1.99 16.22 -0.59
N THR A 21 0.66 16.27 -0.63
CA THR A 21 -0.16 16.71 0.50
C THR A 21 -0.50 15.51 1.37
N THR A 22 -0.59 15.74 2.67
CA THR A 22 -1.02 14.74 3.64
C THR A 22 -2.29 15.25 4.31
N GLY A 23 -3.25 14.38 4.60
CA GLY A 23 -4.52 14.75 5.21
C GLY A 23 -5.03 13.69 6.17
N ILE A 24 -5.81 14.13 7.16
CA ILE A 24 -6.46 13.26 8.15
C ILE A 24 -7.29 12.18 7.44
N ASN A 25 -7.16 10.94 7.91
CA ASN A 25 -7.86 9.77 7.38
C ASN A 25 -7.60 9.45 5.90
N ARG A 26 -6.65 10.09 5.25
CA ARG A 26 -6.36 9.86 3.84
C ARG A 26 -6.00 8.40 3.55
N LEU A 27 -5.16 7.76 4.39
CA LEU A 27 -4.68 6.40 4.21
C LEU A 27 -5.51 5.35 4.96
N ARG A 28 -6.64 5.73 5.53
CA ARG A 28 -7.47 4.86 6.39
C ARG A 28 -7.85 3.51 5.79
N ARG A 29 -7.97 3.41 4.44
CA ARG A 29 -8.31 2.14 3.77
C ARG A 29 -7.16 1.16 3.80
N GLY A 30 -5.97 1.63 3.44
CA GLY A 30 -4.74 0.83 3.55
C GLY A 30 -4.47 0.41 5.00
N ASP A 31 -4.60 1.35 5.95
CA ASP A 31 -4.36 1.05 7.37
C ASP A 31 -5.34 0.03 7.95
N ARG A 32 -6.63 0.15 7.61
CA ARG A 32 -7.62 -0.86 8.03
C ARG A 32 -7.35 -2.21 7.38
N TRP A 33 -6.93 -2.20 6.12
CA TRP A 33 -6.55 -3.43 5.45
C TRP A 33 -5.35 -4.08 6.14
N LEU A 34 -4.29 -3.33 6.43
CA LEU A 34 -3.12 -3.80 7.17
C LEU A 34 -3.50 -4.41 8.53
N ALA A 35 -4.38 -3.75 9.29
CA ALA A 35 -4.80 -4.23 10.61
C ALA A 35 -5.69 -5.49 10.55
N HIS A 36 -6.23 -5.86 9.39
CA HIS A 36 -7.13 -7.00 9.24
C HIS A 36 -6.60 -8.06 8.26
N ASP A 37 -5.48 -7.82 7.59
CA ASP A 37 -4.87 -8.82 6.72
C ASP A 37 -4.21 -9.92 7.55
N ALA A 38 -4.55 -11.20 7.26
CA ALA A 38 -4.07 -12.33 8.06
C ALA A 38 -2.55 -12.49 7.95
N THR A 39 -2.00 -12.29 6.74
CA THR A 39 -0.56 -12.37 6.52
C THR A 39 0.17 -11.27 7.26
N VAL A 40 -0.33 -10.03 7.19
CA VAL A 40 0.25 -8.90 7.92
C VAL A 40 0.16 -9.12 9.42
N ALA A 41 -1.01 -9.52 9.94
CA ALA A 41 -1.21 -9.79 11.36
C ALA A 41 -0.28 -10.90 11.87
N GLU A 42 -0.15 -12.00 11.12
CA GLU A 42 0.77 -13.08 11.44
C GLU A 42 2.21 -12.59 11.55
N ARG A 43 2.68 -11.80 10.57
CA ARG A 43 4.05 -11.26 10.57
C ARG A 43 4.28 -10.31 11.75
N LEU A 44 3.32 -9.43 12.04
CA LEU A 44 3.42 -8.50 13.16
C LEU A 44 3.43 -9.24 14.51
N LEU A 45 2.57 -10.24 14.69
CA LEU A 45 2.45 -10.99 15.96
C LEU A 45 3.67 -11.86 16.25
N ASN A 46 4.29 -12.44 15.21
CA ASN A 46 5.41 -13.37 15.35
C ASN A 46 6.80 -12.70 15.23
N ALA A 47 6.87 -11.38 15.00
CA ALA A 47 8.14 -10.68 14.91
C ALA A 47 8.81 -10.56 16.28
N ASP A 48 10.10 -10.91 16.39
CA ASP A 48 10.91 -10.66 17.62
C ASP A 48 11.06 -9.16 17.86
N ASP A 49 11.28 -8.39 16.80
CA ASP A 49 11.31 -6.93 16.80
C ASP A 49 10.17 -6.39 15.92
N PRO A 50 9.04 -5.98 16.51
CA PRO A 50 7.86 -5.53 15.77
C PRO A 50 8.01 -4.08 15.27
N LEU A 51 9.03 -3.82 14.46
CA LEU A 51 9.29 -2.51 13.87
C LEU A 51 8.50 -2.32 12.58
N VAL A 52 7.74 -1.22 12.51
CA VAL A 52 7.01 -0.77 11.32
C VAL A 52 7.58 0.56 10.84
N VAL A 53 7.78 0.71 9.54
CA VAL A 53 8.23 1.95 8.92
C VAL A 53 7.14 2.53 8.02
N ASP A 54 6.85 3.81 8.19
CA ASP A 54 6.10 4.61 7.23
C ASP A 54 7.08 5.42 6.38
N LEU A 55 7.28 5.01 5.15
CA LEU A 55 8.28 5.59 4.25
C LEU A 55 7.66 6.72 3.43
N GLY A 56 8.29 7.90 3.50
CA GLY A 56 7.84 9.09 2.78
C GLY A 56 6.53 9.64 3.33
N TYR A 57 6.42 9.84 4.65
CA TYR A 57 5.20 10.30 5.28
C TYR A 57 4.78 11.73 4.87
N GLY A 58 5.68 12.50 4.26
CA GLY A 58 5.41 13.81 3.68
C GLY A 58 5.44 14.95 4.70
N ALA A 59 4.66 16.01 4.44
CA ALA A 59 4.70 17.26 5.20
C ALA A 59 4.04 17.19 6.59
N SER A 60 3.30 16.12 6.92
CA SER A 60 2.61 15.98 8.20
C SER A 60 2.67 14.54 8.71
N PRO A 61 2.93 14.33 10.00
CA PRO A 61 3.01 13.00 10.60
C PRO A 61 1.64 12.31 10.78
N VAL A 62 0.53 13.00 10.48
CA VAL A 62 -0.83 12.58 10.83
C VAL A 62 -1.15 11.17 10.36
N THR A 63 -0.80 10.80 9.12
CA THR A 63 -1.11 9.46 8.59
C THR A 63 -0.24 8.37 9.20
N THR A 64 0.99 8.70 9.63
CA THR A 64 1.86 7.77 10.38
C THR A 64 1.29 7.49 11.76
N LEU A 65 0.83 8.54 12.45
CA LEU A 65 0.20 8.40 13.77
C LEU A 65 -1.11 7.60 13.68
N GLU A 66 -1.92 7.83 12.66
CA GLU A 66 -3.14 7.07 12.40
C GLU A 66 -2.85 5.59 12.13
N MET A 67 -1.82 5.28 11.34
CA MET A 67 -1.36 3.91 11.11
C MET A 67 -0.90 3.27 12.42
N ALA A 68 -0.05 3.96 13.18
CA ALA A 68 0.45 3.47 14.46
C ALA A 68 -0.69 3.10 15.42
N ALA A 69 -1.67 4.01 15.59
CA ALA A 69 -2.83 3.77 16.43
C ALA A 69 -3.63 2.53 15.99
N ARG A 70 -3.83 2.35 14.67
CA ARG A 70 -4.56 1.19 14.12
C ARG A 70 -3.78 -0.11 14.26
N LEU A 71 -2.48 -0.13 13.98
CA LEU A 71 -1.68 -1.35 14.06
C LEU A 71 -1.44 -1.78 15.52
N ARG A 72 -1.40 -0.84 16.46
CA ARG A 72 -1.33 -1.15 17.90
C ARG A 72 -2.57 -1.89 18.44
N THR A 73 -3.68 -1.90 17.71
CA THR A 73 -4.81 -2.79 18.02
C THR A 73 -4.55 -4.26 17.67
N VAL A 74 -3.57 -4.53 16.80
CA VAL A 74 -3.12 -5.88 16.45
C VAL A 74 -2.02 -6.33 17.42
N ARG A 75 -1.04 -5.45 17.65
CA ARG A 75 0.08 -5.70 18.56
C ARG A 75 0.47 -4.41 19.29
N ALA A 76 0.25 -4.36 20.60
CA ALA A 76 0.34 -3.13 21.39
C ALA A 76 1.75 -2.55 21.51
N ASP A 77 2.79 -3.40 21.51
CA ASP A 77 4.21 -3.03 21.65
C ASP A 77 4.89 -2.67 20.32
N LEU A 78 4.11 -2.46 19.24
CA LEU A 78 4.65 -2.04 17.95
C LEU A 78 5.46 -0.75 18.06
N ARG A 79 6.70 -0.81 17.57
CA ARG A 79 7.53 0.36 17.33
C ARG A 79 7.27 0.90 15.93
N VAL A 80 7.01 2.19 15.82
CA VAL A 80 6.74 2.84 14.54
C VAL A 80 7.73 3.95 14.29
N VAL A 81 8.31 3.97 13.09
CA VAL A 81 9.22 5.01 12.62
C VAL A 81 8.68 5.59 11.31
N GLY A 82 8.45 6.90 11.29
CA GLY A 82 8.22 7.65 10.05
C GLY A 82 9.56 8.07 9.45
N LEU A 83 9.78 7.72 8.18
CA LEU A 83 10.96 8.16 7.43
C LEU A 83 10.57 9.18 6.36
N GLU A 84 11.32 10.27 6.29
CA GLU A 84 11.18 11.28 5.25
C GLU A 84 12.57 11.65 4.70
N ILE A 85 12.68 11.79 3.40
CA ILE A 85 13.94 12.10 2.74
C ILE A 85 14.30 13.58 2.86
N ASP A 86 13.29 14.45 2.90
CA ASP A 86 13.44 15.89 3.07
C ASP A 86 13.72 16.21 4.56
N PRO A 87 14.92 16.69 4.90
CA PRO A 87 15.26 16.97 6.29
C PRO A 87 14.38 18.07 6.92
N GLU A 88 13.83 18.98 6.11
CA GLU A 88 12.98 20.07 6.61
C GLU A 88 11.59 19.58 7.08
N ARG A 89 11.20 18.36 6.67
CA ARG A 89 9.94 17.73 7.06
C ARG A 89 10.06 16.77 8.23
N VAL A 90 11.28 16.50 8.70
CA VAL A 90 11.47 15.62 9.85
C VAL A 90 11.02 16.33 11.13
N VAL A 91 10.01 15.77 11.76
CA VAL A 91 9.41 16.32 12.98
C VAL A 91 9.91 15.60 14.23
N PRO A 92 9.81 16.20 15.43
CA PRO A 92 10.07 15.52 16.69
C PRO A 92 9.15 14.30 16.89
N GLY A 93 9.63 13.29 17.64
CA GLY A 93 8.83 12.13 18.02
C GLY A 93 7.61 12.54 18.85
N GLN A 94 6.47 11.88 18.58
CA GLN A 94 5.21 12.10 19.29
C GLN A 94 4.35 10.82 19.30
N ASP A 95 3.50 10.67 20.31
CA ASP A 95 2.58 9.54 20.49
C ASP A 95 3.26 8.14 20.37
N GLY A 96 4.51 8.06 20.85
CA GLY A 96 5.32 6.83 20.77
C GLY A 96 5.74 6.46 19.34
N VAL A 97 5.72 7.40 18.40
CA VAL A 97 6.26 7.28 17.05
C VAL A 97 7.53 8.12 16.94
N THR A 98 8.56 7.55 16.35
CA THR A 98 9.81 8.25 16.05
C THR A 98 9.81 8.70 14.60
N PHE A 99 10.35 9.89 14.33
CA PHE A 99 10.53 10.40 12.98
C PHE A 99 12.02 10.63 12.71
N ALA A 100 12.46 10.24 11.52
CA ALA A 100 13.86 10.33 11.15
C ALA A 100 14.03 10.59 9.65
N ARG A 101 15.20 11.06 9.27
CA ARG A 101 15.57 11.19 7.87
C ARG A 101 15.95 9.81 7.31
N GLY A 102 15.37 9.45 6.16
CA GLY A 102 15.68 8.21 5.46
C GLY A 102 14.93 8.09 4.14
N GLY A 103 15.37 7.17 3.32
CA GLY A 103 14.83 6.86 2.00
C GLY A 103 14.62 5.36 1.83
N PHE A 104 14.79 4.85 0.61
CA PHE A 104 14.62 3.44 0.29
C PHE A 104 15.56 2.49 1.05
N GLU A 105 16.70 2.97 1.54
CA GLU A 105 17.64 2.25 2.41
C GLU A 105 17.13 2.07 3.84
N LEU A 106 15.93 2.60 4.15
CA LEU A 106 15.24 2.51 5.45
C LEU A 106 16.06 3.05 6.63
N ALA A 107 16.98 3.99 6.40
CA ALA A 107 17.90 4.52 7.41
C ALA A 107 18.70 3.42 8.16
N GLY A 108 18.93 2.28 7.51
CA GLY A 108 19.59 1.10 8.10
C GLY A 108 18.73 0.33 9.10
N LEU A 109 17.46 0.63 9.19
CA LEU A 109 16.47 -0.14 9.96
C LEU A 109 16.13 -1.47 9.27
N ARG A 110 15.60 -2.42 10.04
CA ARG A 110 15.14 -3.72 9.54
C ARG A 110 13.69 -3.98 9.96
N PRO A 111 12.73 -3.27 9.35
CA PRO A 111 11.33 -3.41 9.74
C PRO A 111 10.72 -4.73 9.26
N ILE A 112 9.69 -5.21 10.02
CA ILE A 112 8.83 -6.31 9.60
C ILE A 112 7.75 -5.84 8.61
N LEU A 113 7.43 -4.55 8.60
CA LEU A 113 6.47 -3.96 7.68
C LEU A 113 6.93 -2.55 7.26
N VAL A 114 6.92 -2.29 5.96
CA VAL A 114 7.07 -0.95 5.40
C VAL A 114 5.77 -0.58 4.70
N ARG A 115 5.24 0.61 4.99
CA ARG A 115 4.19 1.25 4.22
C ARG A 115 4.78 2.40 3.42
N ALA A 116 4.60 2.41 2.09
CA ALA A 116 5.02 3.48 1.18
C ALA A 116 3.82 3.91 0.32
N PHE A 117 3.14 4.99 0.68
CA PHE A 117 1.99 5.48 -0.07
C PHE A 117 2.31 6.77 -0.84
N ASN A 118 1.97 6.79 -2.13
CA ASN A 118 2.24 7.88 -3.07
C ASN A 118 3.73 8.22 -3.27
N VAL A 119 4.64 7.39 -2.76
CA VAL A 119 6.09 7.59 -2.87
C VAL A 119 6.55 7.32 -4.30
N LEU A 120 6.34 6.10 -4.79
CA LEU A 120 6.78 5.68 -6.13
C LEU A 120 5.99 6.33 -7.27
N ARG A 121 4.84 6.93 -6.98
CA ARG A 121 4.02 7.62 -7.98
C ARG A 121 4.80 8.68 -8.77
N GLN A 122 5.76 9.33 -8.16
CA GLN A 122 6.53 10.43 -8.75
C GLN A 122 7.82 9.96 -9.44
N TYR A 123 8.11 8.67 -9.39
CA TYR A 123 9.27 8.07 -10.07
C TYR A 123 8.89 7.58 -11.48
N PRO A 124 9.85 7.45 -12.41
CA PRO A 124 9.60 6.74 -13.66
C PRO A 124 9.30 5.27 -13.40
N GLU A 125 8.49 4.63 -14.27
CA GLU A 125 8.15 3.21 -14.13
C GLU A 125 9.39 2.32 -14.05
N SER A 126 10.41 2.63 -14.83
CA SER A 126 11.69 1.89 -14.88
C SER A 126 12.46 1.90 -13.56
N ALA A 127 12.20 2.85 -12.65
CA ALA A 127 12.84 2.93 -11.34
C ALA A 127 12.14 2.08 -10.27
N VAL A 128 10.92 1.59 -10.53
CA VAL A 128 10.15 0.84 -9.54
C VAL A 128 10.83 -0.46 -9.10
N PRO A 129 11.35 -1.31 -10.00
CA PRO A 129 12.01 -2.55 -9.60
C PRO A 129 13.22 -2.34 -8.71
N GLU A 130 14.04 -1.34 -8.98
CA GLU A 130 15.21 -1.00 -8.17
C GLU A 130 14.81 -0.47 -6.79
N ALA A 131 13.80 0.41 -6.72
CA ALA A 131 13.28 0.91 -5.46
C ALA A 131 12.71 -0.23 -4.59
N TRP A 132 11.93 -1.13 -5.18
CA TRP A 132 11.44 -2.32 -4.49
C TRP A 132 12.58 -3.21 -4.00
N SER A 133 13.55 -3.52 -4.86
CA SER A 133 14.71 -4.34 -4.48
C SER A 133 15.47 -3.74 -3.29
N THR A 134 15.69 -2.44 -3.30
CA THR A 134 16.39 -1.71 -2.22
C THR A 134 15.60 -1.83 -0.91
N ILE A 135 14.30 -1.54 -0.90
CA ILE A 135 13.46 -1.64 0.29
C ILE A 135 13.40 -3.09 0.79
N LEU A 136 13.12 -4.04 -0.09
CA LEU A 136 12.97 -5.45 0.27
C LEU A 136 14.26 -6.05 0.86
N SER A 137 15.43 -5.61 0.38
CA SER A 137 16.72 -6.05 0.95
C SER A 137 16.92 -5.57 2.40
N GLY A 138 16.34 -4.42 2.75
CA GLY A 138 16.38 -3.83 4.10
C GLY A 138 15.41 -4.46 5.10
N LEU A 139 14.41 -5.24 4.66
CA LEU A 139 13.41 -5.82 5.55
C LEU A 139 14.00 -6.86 6.53
N ALA A 140 13.36 -7.02 7.66
CA ALA A 140 13.57 -8.18 8.54
C ALA A 140 13.20 -9.50 7.82
N PRO A 141 13.66 -10.67 8.29
CA PRO A 141 13.17 -11.95 7.79
C PRO A 141 11.64 -12.03 7.87
N GLY A 142 10.99 -12.42 6.76
CA GLY A 142 9.53 -12.45 6.66
C GLY A 142 8.86 -11.07 6.55
N GLY A 143 9.63 -10.00 6.40
CA GLY A 143 9.10 -8.63 6.28
C GLY A 143 8.31 -8.39 5.00
N LEU A 144 7.44 -7.39 5.05
CA LEU A 144 6.49 -7.01 4.01
C LEU A 144 6.65 -5.54 3.62
N LEU A 145 6.43 -5.25 2.34
CA LEU A 145 6.28 -3.89 1.81
C LEU A 145 4.86 -3.72 1.27
N LEU A 146 4.20 -2.63 1.64
CA LEU A 146 2.97 -2.15 1.04
C LEU A 146 3.27 -0.92 0.19
N ASP A 147 3.39 -1.09 -1.12
CA ASP A 147 3.51 0.01 -2.08
C ASP A 147 2.14 0.43 -2.56
N GLY A 148 1.71 1.64 -2.24
CA GLY A 148 0.36 2.10 -2.48
C GLY A 148 0.23 3.51 -3.02
N THR A 149 -0.95 3.77 -3.56
CA THR A 149 -1.38 5.09 -4.00
C THR A 149 -2.80 5.36 -3.53
N CYS A 150 -3.12 6.62 -3.35
CA CYS A 150 -4.48 7.06 -3.09
C CYS A 150 -4.71 8.48 -3.62
N ASP A 151 -5.98 8.84 -3.78
CA ASP A 151 -6.38 10.23 -4.03
C ASP A 151 -6.24 11.10 -2.77
N GLU A 152 -6.53 12.38 -2.88
CA GLU A 152 -6.35 13.38 -1.82
C GLU A 152 -7.25 13.11 -0.60
N LEU A 153 -8.39 12.50 -0.81
CA LEU A 153 -9.39 12.18 0.24
C LEU A 153 -9.34 10.71 0.67
N GLY A 154 -8.49 9.90 0.03
CA GLY A 154 -8.41 8.46 0.27
C GLY A 154 -9.70 7.72 -0.09
N ARG A 155 -10.44 8.18 -1.12
CA ARG A 155 -11.66 7.54 -1.62
C ARG A 155 -11.35 6.41 -2.59
N ARG A 156 -10.30 6.59 -3.40
CA ARG A 156 -9.77 5.62 -4.36
C ARG A 156 -8.35 5.31 -3.97
N CYS A 157 -8.07 4.05 -3.69
CA CYS A 157 -6.76 3.59 -3.26
C CYS A 157 -6.41 2.27 -3.97
N ALA A 158 -5.13 2.09 -4.26
CA ALA A 158 -4.62 0.82 -4.74
C ALA A 158 -3.28 0.55 -4.09
N TRP A 159 -2.97 -0.71 -3.81
CA TRP A 159 -1.67 -1.09 -3.26
C TRP A 159 -1.27 -2.50 -3.67
N ILE A 160 0.03 -2.69 -3.76
CA ILE A 160 0.68 -3.98 -3.97
C ILE A 160 1.30 -4.40 -2.65
N LEU A 161 1.03 -5.62 -2.21
CA LEU A 161 1.76 -6.26 -1.11
C LEU A 161 2.93 -7.03 -1.71
N LEU A 162 4.13 -6.79 -1.18
CA LEU A 162 5.35 -7.47 -1.59
C LEU A 162 6.01 -8.12 -0.37
N ASP A 163 6.72 -9.22 -0.63
CA ASP A 163 7.71 -9.80 0.26
C ASP A 163 9.07 -9.93 -0.46
N ARG A 164 10.04 -10.58 0.15
CA ARG A 164 11.38 -10.76 -0.45
C ARG A 164 11.38 -11.52 -1.77
N THR A 165 10.32 -12.25 -2.10
CA THR A 165 10.19 -12.98 -3.37
C THR A 165 9.56 -12.11 -4.47
N GLY A 166 9.09 -10.91 -4.13
CA GLY A 166 8.48 -9.95 -5.03
C GLY A 166 7.01 -9.66 -4.74
N PRO A 167 6.27 -9.11 -5.71
CA PRO A 167 4.86 -8.78 -5.57
C PRO A 167 3.98 -10.03 -5.36
N ARG A 168 3.06 -9.95 -4.38
CA ARG A 168 2.16 -11.05 -3.98
C ARG A 168 0.72 -10.82 -4.41
N THR A 169 0.20 -9.64 -4.10
CA THR A 169 -1.19 -9.29 -4.39
C THR A 169 -1.32 -7.83 -4.79
N LEU A 170 -2.32 -7.54 -5.61
CA LEU A 170 -2.87 -6.20 -5.81
C LEU A 170 -4.18 -6.10 -5.06
N THR A 171 -4.38 -4.99 -4.34
CA THR A 171 -5.68 -4.63 -3.77
C THR A 171 -6.13 -3.29 -4.32
N LEU A 172 -7.36 -3.24 -4.82
CA LEU A 172 -8.06 -2.04 -5.26
C LEU A 172 -9.16 -1.74 -4.24
N ALA A 173 -9.30 -0.48 -3.82
CA ALA A 173 -10.25 -0.10 -2.77
C ALA A 173 -10.94 1.23 -3.08
N TRP A 174 -12.26 1.23 -3.00
CA TRP A 174 -13.13 2.37 -3.26
C TRP A 174 -13.94 2.76 -2.02
N ASP A 175 -14.31 4.03 -1.95
CA ASP A 175 -15.39 4.46 -1.08
C ASP A 175 -16.72 3.93 -1.63
N PRO A 176 -17.48 3.15 -0.83
CA PRO A 176 -18.72 2.54 -1.33
C PRO A 176 -19.75 3.55 -1.84
N PHE A 177 -19.72 4.79 -1.36
CA PHE A 177 -20.71 5.81 -1.65
C PHE A 177 -20.32 6.74 -2.80
N THR A 178 -19.10 6.63 -3.33
CA THR A 178 -18.58 7.53 -4.38
C THR A 178 -18.08 6.81 -5.63
N VAL A 179 -18.34 5.50 -5.75
CA VAL A 179 -18.00 4.73 -6.95
C VAL A 179 -19.04 5.01 -8.02
N GLU A 180 -18.62 5.59 -9.11
CA GLU A 180 -19.41 5.68 -10.35
C GLU A 180 -19.10 4.44 -11.19
N GLU A 181 -17.83 4.26 -11.55
CA GLU A 181 -17.31 3.06 -12.20
C GLU A 181 -16.06 2.56 -11.48
N PRO A 182 -15.85 1.23 -11.35
CA PRO A 182 -14.62 0.68 -10.78
C PRO A 182 -13.34 1.18 -11.46
N SER A 183 -13.34 1.38 -12.76
CA SER A 183 -12.20 1.88 -13.54
C SER A 183 -11.79 3.32 -13.22
N ASP A 184 -12.62 4.11 -12.53
CA ASP A 184 -12.25 5.44 -12.00
C ASP A 184 -11.00 5.41 -11.12
N LEU A 185 -10.66 4.22 -10.59
CA LEU A 185 -9.46 4.02 -9.81
C LEU A 185 -8.19 3.97 -10.67
N ALA A 186 -8.30 3.83 -11.99
CA ALA A 186 -7.15 3.64 -12.89
C ALA A 186 -6.06 4.70 -12.70
N GLU A 187 -6.46 5.96 -12.48
CA GLU A 187 -5.53 7.05 -12.19
C GLU A 187 -4.74 6.88 -10.87
N ARG A 188 -5.17 5.98 -10.01
CA ARG A 188 -4.58 5.68 -8.70
C ARG A 188 -3.97 4.30 -8.63
N LEU A 189 -3.76 3.65 -9.77
CA LEU A 189 -2.95 2.43 -9.81
C LEU A 189 -1.51 2.71 -9.37
N PRO A 190 -0.86 1.76 -8.68
CA PRO A 190 0.57 1.85 -8.38
C PRO A 190 1.39 2.06 -9.65
N LYS A 191 2.56 2.68 -9.51
CA LYS A 191 3.41 3.07 -10.65
C LYS A 191 3.75 1.88 -11.57
N ALA A 192 3.87 0.69 -11.02
CA ALA A 192 4.11 -0.53 -11.80
C ALA A 192 2.95 -0.91 -12.75
N LEU A 193 1.75 -0.34 -12.58
CA LEU A 193 0.55 -0.71 -13.33
C LEU A 193 -0.14 0.44 -14.06
N ILE A 194 0.08 1.70 -13.65
CA ILE A 194 -0.71 2.82 -14.18
C ILE A 194 -0.56 3.00 -15.70
N HIS A 195 0.64 2.79 -16.24
CA HIS A 195 0.90 2.87 -17.68
C HIS A 195 0.60 1.57 -18.41
N ARG A 196 0.29 0.51 -17.67
CA ARG A 196 -0.13 -0.79 -18.19
C ARG A 196 -1.65 -0.96 -18.28
N ASN A 197 -2.42 0.05 -17.92
CA ASN A 197 -3.87 0.03 -18.13
C ASN A 197 -4.23 0.37 -19.57
N ILE A 198 -3.83 -0.49 -20.49
CA ILE A 198 -4.06 -0.40 -21.93
C ILE A 198 -4.65 -1.73 -22.46
N PRO A 199 -5.43 -1.72 -23.56
CA PRO A 199 -5.96 -2.94 -24.14
C PRO A 199 -4.88 -4.03 -24.35
N GLY A 200 -5.19 -5.26 -23.95
CA GLY A 200 -4.27 -6.39 -23.99
C GLY A 200 -3.55 -6.69 -22.69
N GLU A 201 -3.43 -5.73 -21.79
CA GLU A 201 -2.81 -5.93 -20.48
C GLU A 201 -3.82 -6.50 -19.46
N PRO A 202 -3.35 -7.38 -18.53
CA PRO A 202 -4.21 -8.03 -17.53
C PRO A 202 -4.95 -7.05 -16.61
N ILE A 203 -4.30 -5.96 -16.19
CA ILE A 203 -4.93 -4.94 -15.33
C ILE A 203 -6.08 -4.24 -16.05
N HIS A 204 -5.95 -3.95 -17.35
CA HIS A 204 -7.01 -3.38 -18.16
C HIS A 204 -8.20 -4.34 -18.30
N THR A 205 -7.91 -5.61 -18.52
CA THR A 205 -8.93 -6.68 -18.57
C THR A 205 -9.71 -6.76 -17.26
N LEU A 206 -9.03 -6.70 -16.10
CA LEU A 206 -9.67 -6.71 -14.80
C LEU A 206 -10.58 -5.49 -14.60
N LEU A 207 -10.11 -4.28 -14.88
CA LEU A 207 -10.91 -3.05 -14.69
C LEU A 207 -12.12 -3.00 -15.62
N THR A 208 -11.95 -3.37 -16.89
CA THR A 208 -13.06 -3.46 -17.85
C THR A 208 -14.10 -4.51 -17.42
N ALA A 209 -13.66 -5.66 -16.91
CA ALA A 209 -14.57 -6.66 -16.38
C ALA A 209 -15.30 -6.18 -15.12
N ALA A 210 -14.60 -5.42 -14.26
CA ALA A 210 -15.19 -4.84 -13.05
C ALA A 210 -16.29 -3.81 -13.39
N ASP A 211 -16.10 -2.97 -14.40
CA ASP A 211 -17.11 -2.02 -14.87
C ASP A 211 -18.36 -2.76 -15.40
N ARG A 212 -18.17 -3.80 -16.20
CA ARG A 212 -19.27 -4.64 -16.68
C ARG A 212 -20.02 -5.31 -15.54
N ALA A 213 -19.29 -5.89 -14.58
CA ALA A 213 -19.89 -6.53 -13.40
C ALA A 213 -20.66 -5.52 -12.54
N TRP A 214 -20.12 -4.30 -12.36
CA TRP A 214 -20.76 -3.21 -11.64
C TRP A 214 -22.05 -2.74 -12.33
N SER A 215 -22.04 -2.64 -13.67
CA SER A 215 -23.23 -2.31 -14.47
C SER A 215 -24.29 -3.40 -14.36
N HIS A 216 -23.93 -4.69 -14.46
CA HIS A 216 -24.87 -5.80 -14.27
C HIS A 216 -25.46 -5.84 -12.85
N ALA A 217 -24.71 -5.39 -11.85
CA ALA A 217 -25.18 -5.30 -10.47
C ALA A 217 -26.08 -4.07 -10.18
N ALA A 218 -26.36 -3.21 -11.17
CA ALA A 218 -27.17 -2.01 -10.99
C ALA A 218 -28.56 -2.26 -10.36
N PRO A 219 -29.29 -3.36 -10.68
CA PRO A 219 -30.56 -3.67 -10.02
C PRO A 219 -30.48 -3.82 -8.49
N LEU A 220 -29.30 -4.03 -7.94
CA LEU A 220 -29.08 -4.13 -6.51
C LEU A 220 -28.79 -2.78 -5.83
N ALA A 221 -28.77 -1.68 -6.57
CA ALA A 221 -28.52 -0.34 -6.02
C ALA A 221 -29.49 0.05 -4.88
N PRO A 222 -30.80 -0.28 -4.91
CA PRO A 222 -31.72 -0.01 -3.80
C PRO A 222 -31.32 -0.68 -2.47
N TYR A 223 -30.56 -1.78 -2.51
CA TYR A 223 -30.07 -2.47 -1.31
C TYR A 223 -28.76 -1.88 -0.80
N GLY A 224 -28.30 -0.80 -1.39
CA GLY A 224 -27.12 -0.04 -1.02
C GLY A 224 -25.85 -0.46 -1.78
N PRO A 225 -24.84 0.43 -1.79
CA PRO A 225 -23.65 0.30 -2.64
C PRO A 225 -22.81 -0.93 -2.29
N ARG A 226 -22.83 -1.37 -1.04
CA ARG A 226 -22.09 -2.58 -0.61
C ARG A 226 -22.75 -3.88 -1.09
N ALA A 227 -24.06 -3.92 -1.17
CA ALA A 227 -24.79 -5.07 -1.71
C ALA A 227 -24.49 -5.20 -3.21
N ARG A 228 -24.59 -4.09 -3.94
CA ARG A 228 -24.23 -4.01 -5.36
C ARG A 228 -22.77 -4.46 -5.59
N TRP A 229 -21.82 -3.96 -4.76
CA TRP A 229 -20.40 -4.32 -4.88
C TRP A 229 -20.13 -5.82 -4.68
N ARG A 230 -20.74 -6.42 -3.64
CA ARG A 230 -20.58 -7.86 -3.39
C ARG A 230 -21.03 -8.69 -4.59
N HIS A 231 -22.18 -8.33 -5.18
CA HIS A 231 -22.67 -9.01 -6.37
C HIS A 231 -21.73 -8.83 -7.57
N ALA A 232 -21.23 -7.61 -7.81
CA ALA A 232 -20.23 -7.38 -8.84
C ALA A 232 -18.97 -8.22 -8.64
N ALA A 233 -18.47 -8.32 -7.41
CA ALA A 233 -17.31 -9.17 -7.08
C ALA A 233 -17.61 -10.67 -7.29
N ASP A 234 -18.84 -11.12 -7.02
CA ASP A 234 -19.24 -12.51 -7.27
C ASP A 234 -19.33 -12.80 -8.78
N LEU A 235 -19.80 -11.85 -9.58
CA LEU A 235 -19.78 -11.95 -11.05
C LEU A 235 -18.35 -12.06 -11.59
N LEU A 236 -17.40 -11.29 -11.05
CA LEU A 236 -15.98 -11.39 -11.42
C LEU A 236 -15.43 -12.80 -11.12
N ARG A 237 -15.76 -13.37 -9.96
CA ARG A 237 -15.34 -14.74 -9.61
C ARG A 237 -15.92 -15.77 -10.57
N GLN A 238 -17.19 -15.62 -10.96
CA GLN A 238 -17.84 -16.51 -11.94
C GLN A 238 -17.19 -16.40 -13.32
N GLN A 239 -16.61 -15.24 -13.66
CA GLN A 239 -15.81 -15.05 -14.88
C GLN A 239 -14.39 -15.60 -14.78
N GLY A 240 -14.00 -16.20 -13.65
CA GLY A 240 -12.70 -16.84 -13.45
C GLY A 240 -11.61 -15.94 -12.84
N PHE A 241 -11.92 -14.71 -12.41
CA PHE A 241 -10.96 -13.88 -11.70
C PHE A 241 -10.68 -14.45 -10.31
N PRO A 242 -9.41 -14.74 -9.96
CA PRO A 242 -9.04 -15.38 -8.69
C PRO A 242 -9.06 -14.37 -7.52
N LEU A 243 -10.20 -13.76 -7.27
CA LEU A 243 -10.36 -12.78 -6.20
C LEU A 243 -10.29 -13.45 -4.83
N HIS A 244 -9.50 -12.88 -3.94
CA HIS A 244 -9.50 -13.28 -2.54
C HIS A 244 -10.89 -13.07 -1.92
N PRO A 245 -11.28 -13.90 -0.92
CA PRO A 245 -12.53 -13.71 -0.20
C PRO A 245 -12.61 -12.33 0.43
N GLN A 246 -13.75 -11.66 0.28
CA GLN A 246 -13.97 -10.37 0.92
C GLN A 246 -14.09 -10.56 2.44
N ARG A 247 -13.37 -9.72 3.19
CA ARG A 247 -13.42 -9.76 4.66
C ARG A 247 -14.65 -9.00 5.15
N ARG A 248 -15.51 -9.65 5.92
CA ARG A 248 -16.75 -9.07 6.46
C ARG A 248 -16.52 -7.82 7.32
N ARG A 249 -15.35 -7.68 7.94
CA ARG A 249 -14.99 -6.54 8.81
C ARG A 249 -14.58 -5.30 8.03
N LEU A 250 -14.14 -5.42 6.80
CA LEU A 250 -13.80 -4.28 5.97
C LEU A 250 -15.06 -3.73 5.31
N ARG A 251 -15.33 -2.46 5.59
CA ARG A 251 -16.54 -1.78 5.09
C ARG A 251 -16.34 -1.10 3.74
N ASP A 252 -15.11 -1.11 3.23
CA ASP A 252 -14.77 -0.55 1.92
C ASP A 252 -15.13 -1.55 0.81
N ASN A 253 -15.44 -1.04 -0.37
CA ASN A 253 -15.47 -1.86 -1.58
C ASN A 253 -14.03 -2.19 -1.95
N GLN A 254 -13.67 -3.47 -1.92
CA GLN A 254 -12.30 -3.92 -2.19
C GLN A 254 -12.28 -5.13 -3.10
N LEU A 255 -11.27 -5.18 -3.98
CA LEU A 255 -10.86 -6.38 -4.72
C LEU A 255 -9.41 -6.66 -4.38
N THR A 256 -9.11 -7.84 -3.88
CA THR A 256 -7.73 -8.33 -3.73
C THR A 256 -7.55 -9.52 -4.66
N ILE A 257 -6.50 -9.48 -5.48
CA ILE A 257 -6.20 -10.48 -6.50
C ILE A 257 -4.71 -10.84 -6.44
N PRO A 258 -4.30 -12.11 -6.68
CA PRO A 258 -2.90 -12.48 -6.82
C PRO A 258 -2.20 -11.64 -7.88
N TRP A 259 -0.94 -11.23 -7.61
CA TRP A 259 -0.16 -10.45 -8.56
C TRP A 259 -0.05 -11.12 -9.94
N SER A 260 0.11 -12.44 -9.97
CA SER A 260 0.22 -13.22 -11.21
C SER A 260 -0.95 -13.04 -12.18
N ALA A 261 -2.13 -12.63 -11.67
CA ALA A 261 -3.32 -12.40 -12.49
C ALA A 261 -3.38 -10.99 -13.10
N VAL A 262 -2.52 -10.08 -12.66
CA VAL A 262 -2.51 -8.65 -13.09
C VAL A 262 -1.11 -8.13 -13.43
N ALA A 263 -0.09 -8.96 -13.29
CA ALA A 263 1.28 -8.59 -13.61
C ALA A 263 1.38 -8.10 -15.07
N PRO A 264 2.16 -7.03 -15.32
CA PRO A 264 2.40 -6.57 -16.67
C PRO A 264 2.94 -7.68 -17.55
N LEU A 265 2.47 -7.76 -18.79
CA LEU A 265 3.03 -8.68 -19.76
C LEU A 265 4.47 -8.26 -20.11
N PRO A 266 5.37 -9.21 -20.38
CA PRO A 266 6.69 -8.87 -20.89
C PRO A 266 6.55 -7.98 -22.12
N HIS A 267 7.39 -6.95 -22.23
CA HIS A 267 7.44 -6.18 -23.47
C HIS A 267 7.79 -7.14 -24.61
N GLN A 268 6.88 -7.31 -25.56
CA GLN A 268 7.24 -7.89 -26.82
C GLN A 268 8.18 -6.87 -27.48
N GLY A 269 9.49 -7.13 -27.36
CA GLY A 269 10.48 -6.31 -28.01
C GLY A 269 10.22 -6.33 -29.51
N GLY A 270 9.94 -5.13 -30.06
CA GLY A 270 9.96 -4.90 -31.49
C GLY A 270 11.41 -4.87 -31.98
#